data_a209cbcf75fc73d866d6b9d27ed6e012
#
_entry.id   a209cbcf75fc73d866d6b9d27ed6e012
#
_cell.length_a   1.000
_cell.length_b   1.000
_cell.length_c   1.000
_cell.angle_alpha   90.00
_cell.angle_beta   90.00
_cell.angle_gamma   90.00
#
_symmetry.space_group_name_H-M   'P 1'
#
loop_
_entity.id
_entity.type
_entity.pdbx_description
1 polymer ?
#
loop_
_entity_poly.entity_id
_entity_poly.type
_entity_poly.pdbx_seq_one_letter_code
_entity_poly.pdbx_strand_id
1 'polypeptide(L)'
;MKALILHGDLDGLTSGAVLYNILYNTGFRQLIVLISQPFSLHKTFEKIFYRKNLTEIFLIDISVDIFSWYKIRQYLTELARKAKITWIDHHRSTLYKVRELTDIGVKIIYENDGCTATIMRKIYVERTDNILFFKRIATIGEISDKVFKGVPEDHLIKLTNILSSVLALKTRDDEFKINLVKKWAIEKRYIDDYIKEEAFIARKKLKELSNIVKNHIIFSSDNIMIIDFSNISLKGFTGKIALDLSNRYKKIVVIIFTPNRRETVFTCRVPDEGYENINAAEIFYKIAEKIGGGSGGHKKAASLRLPTVKRGYALKTMLFLFNKFL
;
A
#
# COMPACT_ATOMS: atom_id res chain seq x y z
N MET A 1 -21.38 -7.87 14.71
CA MET A 1 -20.80 -7.59 13.38
C MET A 1 -19.35 -7.14 13.56
N LYS A 2 -18.41 -7.61 12.71
CA LYS A 2 -17.01 -7.18 12.73
C LYS A 2 -16.64 -6.53 11.40
N ALA A 3 -15.75 -5.54 11.41
CA ALA A 3 -15.26 -4.86 10.22
C ALA A 3 -13.76 -5.10 10.04
N LEU A 4 -13.35 -5.48 8.82
CA LEU A 4 -11.96 -5.52 8.37
C LEU A 4 -11.77 -4.37 7.38
N ILE A 5 -10.90 -3.45 7.70
CA ILE A 5 -10.51 -2.33 6.83
C ILE A 5 -9.08 -2.59 6.39
N LEU A 6 -8.89 -2.84 5.10
CA LEU A 6 -7.65 -3.33 4.52
C LEU A 6 -7.03 -2.27 3.62
N HIS A 7 -5.71 -2.19 3.59
CA HIS A 7 -5.04 -1.55 2.46
C HIS A 7 -5.27 -2.37 1.18
N GLY A 8 -5.28 -1.71 0.04
CA GLY A 8 -5.70 -2.33 -1.22
C GLY A 8 -4.55 -2.92 -2.05
N ASP A 9 -3.39 -3.17 -1.47
CA ASP A 9 -2.26 -3.85 -2.10
C ASP A 9 -2.13 -5.32 -1.64
N LEU A 10 -1.06 -6.01 -2.05
CA LEU A 10 -0.91 -7.42 -1.73
C LEU A 10 -0.66 -7.68 -0.25
N ASP A 11 0.11 -6.84 0.44
CA ASP A 11 0.35 -7.04 1.88
C ASP A 11 -0.97 -6.93 2.66
N GLY A 12 -1.73 -5.86 2.45
CA GLY A 12 -3.01 -5.67 3.11
C GLY A 12 -4.04 -6.73 2.77
N LEU A 13 -4.14 -7.16 1.50
CA LEU A 13 -5.13 -8.15 1.07
C LEU A 13 -4.79 -9.56 1.54
N THR A 14 -3.52 -9.98 1.48
CA THR A 14 -3.09 -11.30 1.98
C THR A 14 -3.25 -11.39 3.49
N SER A 15 -2.89 -10.33 4.22
CA SER A 15 -3.10 -10.20 5.65
C SER A 15 -4.59 -10.24 6.02
N GLY A 16 -5.41 -9.54 5.24
CA GLY A 16 -6.87 -9.56 5.39
C GLY A 16 -7.46 -10.95 5.18
N ALA A 17 -6.94 -11.73 4.22
CA ALA A 17 -7.42 -13.08 3.95
C ALA A 17 -7.14 -14.05 5.11
N VAL A 18 -5.98 -13.95 5.75
CA VAL A 18 -5.65 -14.73 6.96
C VAL A 18 -6.67 -14.45 8.07
N LEU A 19 -6.87 -13.17 8.39
CA LEU A 19 -7.79 -12.81 9.48
C LEU A 19 -9.24 -13.11 9.14
N TYR A 20 -9.64 -12.90 7.87
CA TYR A 20 -10.99 -13.25 7.41
C TYR A 20 -11.27 -14.74 7.59
N ASN A 21 -10.34 -15.63 7.21
CA ASN A 21 -10.49 -17.08 7.38
C ASN A 21 -10.72 -17.44 8.85
N ILE A 22 -9.90 -16.91 9.77
CA ILE A 22 -10.05 -17.18 11.20
C ILE A 22 -11.43 -16.75 11.71
N LEU A 23 -11.85 -15.52 11.39
CA LEU A 23 -13.13 -15.00 11.84
C LEU A 23 -14.31 -15.76 11.24
N TYR A 24 -14.23 -16.13 9.97
CA TYR A 24 -15.26 -16.92 9.27
C TYR A 24 -15.45 -18.29 9.92
N ASN A 25 -14.34 -18.98 10.24
CA ASN A 25 -14.39 -20.33 10.83
C ASN A 25 -14.83 -20.33 12.32
N THR A 26 -14.71 -19.18 13.01
CA THR A 26 -15.27 -19.04 14.38
C THR A 26 -16.77 -18.73 14.38
N GLY A 27 -17.47 -18.87 13.26
CA GLY A 27 -18.91 -18.71 13.16
C GLY A 27 -19.41 -17.27 12.97
N PHE A 28 -18.50 -16.30 12.86
CA PHE A 28 -18.87 -14.92 12.57
C PHE A 28 -19.27 -14.73 11.11
N ARG A 29 -20.57 -14.81 10.82
CA ARG A 29 -21.12 -14.64 9.46
C ARG A 29 -21.30 -13.19 9.04
N GLN A 30 -21.31 -12.24 9.96
CA GLN A 30 -21.48 -10.80 9.67
C GLN A 30 -20.14 -10.08 9.66
N LEU A 31 -19.33 -10.36 8.61
CA LEU A 31 -18.06 -9.69 8.37
C LEU A 31 -18.23 -8.65 7.26
N ILE A 32 -17.87 -7.41 7.56
CA ILE A 32 -17.73 -6.33 6.55
C ILE A 32 -16.26 -6.21 6.19
N VAL A 33 -15.97 -6.26 4.90
CA VAL A 33 -14.63 -5.96 4.38
C VAL A 33 -14.70 -4.66 3.60
N LEU A 34 -13.79 -3.74 3.91
CA LEU A 34 -13.66 -2.45 3.25
C LEU A 34 -12.21 -2.24 2.84
N ILE A 35 -12.04 -1.64 1.68
CA ILE A 35 -10.71 -1.22 1.21
C ILE A 35 -10.55 0.26 1.51
N SER A 36 -9.39 0.64 2.02
CA SER A 36 -9.08 2.03 2.33
C SER A 36 -7.65 2.41 1.93
N GLN A 37 -7.46 3.69 1.68
CA GLN A 37 -6.13 4.28 1.59
C GLN A 37 -5.89 5.14 2.84
N PRO A 38 -4.63 5.32 3.28
CA PRO A 38 -4.32 6.12 4.46
C PRO A 38 -5.03 7.47 4.48
N PHE A 39 -4.92 8.24 3.40
CA PHE A 39 -5.51 9.59 3.27
C PHE A 39 -7.05 9.62 3.23
N SER A 40 -7.70 8.50 2.99
CA SER A 40 -9.17 8.38 2.91
C SER A 40 -9.78 7.54 4.04
N LEU A 41 -9.00 7.13 5.02
CA LEU A 41 -9.44 6.27 6.11
C LEU A 41 -10.64 6.87 6.88
N HIS A 42 -10.66 8.19 7.10
CA HIS A 42 -11.78 8.88 7.72
C HIS A 42 -13.10 8.67 6.97
N LYS A 43 -13.08 8.64 5.62
CA LYS A 43 -14.26 8.34 4.79
C LYS A 43 -14.70 6.88 4.91
N THR A 44 -13.75 5.98 5.15
CA THR A 44 -14.07 4.57 5.38
C THR A 44 -14.74 4.39 6.74
N PHE A 45 -14.30 5.14 7.76
CA PHE A 45 -14.96 5.16 9.05
C PHE A 45 -16.41 5.68 8.97
N GLU A 46 -16.69 6.68 8.15
CA GLU A 46 -18.06 7.18 7.91
C GLU A 46 -19.01 6.06 7.49
N LYS A 47 -18.56 5.11 6.65
CA LYS A 47 -19.37 3.99 6.15
C LYS A 47 -19.80 3.01 7.26
N ILE A 48 -19.05 2.93 8.36
CA ILE A 48 -19.33 2.01 9.47
C ILE A 48 -19.79 2.73 10.73
N PHE A 49 -19.67 4.06 10.76
CA PHE A 49 -19.91 4.85 11.96
C PHE A 49 -21.31 4.66 12.56
N TYR A 50 -22.32 4.56 11.73
CA TYR A 50 -23.72 4.41 12.15
C TYR A 50 -24.16 2.94 12.28
N ARG A 51 -23.26 1.97 12.16
CA ARG A 51 -23.60 0.55 12.33
C ARG A 51 -23.81 0.20 13.80
N LYS A 52 -25.05 -0.08 14.21
CA LYS A 52 -25.43 -0.29 15.61
C LYS A 52 -24.79 -1.52 16.27
N ASN A 53 -24.55 -2.60 15.52
CA ASN A 53 -24.08 -3.88 16.07
C ASN A 53 -22.58 -4.12 15.81
N LEU A 54 -21.80 -3.08 15.59
CA LEU A 54 -20.36 -3.19 15.37
C LEU A 54 -19.65 -3.45 16.70
N THR A 55 -18.96 -4.57 16.82
CA THR A 55 -18.28 -5.00 18.05
C THR A 55 -16.76 -4.98 17.96
N GLU A 56 -16.23 -5.18 16.75
CA GLU A 56 -14.77 -5.17 16.51
C GLU A 56 -14.44 -4.55 15.16
N ILE A 57 -13.35 -3.81 15.12
CA ILE A 57 -12.77 -3.20 13.92
C ILE A 57 -11.31 -3.60 13.84
N PHE A 58 -10.90 -4.14 12.71
CA PHE A 58 -9.50 -4.44 12.39
C PHE A 58 -9.03 -3.52 11.27
N LEU A 59 -7.99 -2.73 11.55
CA LEU A 59 -7.27 -1.93 10.56
C LEU A 59 -6.02 -2.72 10.18
N ILE A 60 -5.84 -3.03 8.91
CA ILE A 60 -4.82 -3.97 8.45
C ILE A 60 -4.00 -3.29 7.36
N ASP A 61 -2.71 -3.11 7.63
CA ASP A 61 -1.74 -2.56 6.68
C ASP A 61 -2.06 -1.13 6.23
N ILE A 62 -2.67 -0.32 7.08
CA ILE A 62 -3.01 1.06 6.77
C ILE A 62 -2.13 1.98 7.62
N SER A 63 -1.22 2.71 6.97
CA SER A 63 -0.40 3.70 7.66
C SER A 63 -1.23 4.89 8.16
N VAL A 64 -0.80 5.51 9.24
CA VAL A 64 -1.39 6.79 9.68
C VAL A 64 -1.00 7.88 8.69
N ASP A 65 -2.01 8.54 8.12
CA ASP A 65 -1.82 9.74 7.32
C ASP A 65 -1.90 11.00 8.19
N ILE A 66 -0.77 11.70 8.32
CA ILE A 66 -0.62 12.83 9.24
C ILE A 66 -1.56 13.99 8.87
N PHE A 67 -1.83 14.20 7.57
CA PHE A 67 -2.67 15.30 7.11
C PHE A 67 -4.15 15.10 7.38
N SER A 68 -4.62 13.87 7.34
CA SER A 68 -5.98 13.52 7.72
C SER A 68 -6.09 13.05 9.17
N TRP A 69 -4.97 13.06 9.94
CA TRP A 69 -4.90 12.54 11.31
C TRP A 69 -5.97 13.10 12.23
N TYR A 70 -6.19 14.40 12.20
CA TYR A 70 -7.21 15.03 13.04
C TYR A 70 -8.60 14.39 12.83
N LYS A 71 -9.01 14.21 11.57
CA LYS A 71 -10.29 13.57 11.23
C LYS A 71 -10.30 12.09 11.60
N ILE A 72 -9.19 11.38 11.30
CA ILE A 72 -9.04 9.96 11.65
C ILE A 72 -9.20 9.78 13.16
N ARG A 73 -8.50 10.60 13.95
CA ARG A 73 -8.54 10.56 15.41
C ARG A 73 -9.96 10.80 15.97
N GLN A 74 -10.69 11.76 15.44
CA GLN A 74 -12.09 12.01 15.85
C GLN A 74 -12.95 10.75 15.68
N TYR A 75 -12.93 10.13 14.50
CA TYR A 75 -13.69 8.89 14.27
C TYR A 75 -13.21 7.75 15.15
N LEU A 76 -11.89 7.57 15.33
CA LEU A 76 -11.34 6.53 16.19
C LEU A 76 -11.82 6.67 17.64
N THR A 77 -11.79 7.88 18.18
CA THR A 77 -12.25 8.15 19.56
C THR A 77 -13.71 7.74 19.75
N GLU A 78 -14.58 8.07 18.80
CA GLU A 78 -15.99 7.71 18.89
C GLU A 78 -16.25 6.21 18.63
N LEU A 79 -15.51 5.61 17.70
CA LEU A 79 -15.63 4.18 17.38
C LEU A 79 -15.09 3.31 18.52
N ALA A 80 -14.03 3.72 19.21
CA ALA A 80 -13.45 3.00 20.34
C ALA A 80 -14.40 2.91 21.54
N ARG A 81 -15.35 3.84 21.66
CA ARG A 81 -16.43 3.77 22.70
C ARG A 81 -17.46 2.67 22.43
N LYS A 82 -17.56 2.20 21.18
CA LYS A 82 -18.60 1.25 20.72
C LYS A 82 -18.04 -0.12 20.38
N ALA A 83 -16.80 -0.18 19.90
CA ALA A 83 -16.19 -1.39 19.38
C ALA A 83 -14.72 -1.49 19.77
N LYS A 84 -14.23 -2.70 19.94
CA LYS A 84 -12.80 -2.95 20.11
C LYS A 84 -12.08 -2.68 18.79
N ILE A 85 -11.02 -1.87 18.80
CA ILE A 85 -10.24 -1.55 17.60
C ILE A 85 -8.87 -2.20 17.73
N THR A 86 -8.47 -2.97 16.73
CA THR A 86 -7.12 -3.50 16.59
C THR A 86 -6.50 -2.98 15.30
N TRP A 87 -5.36 -2.33 15.41
CA TRP A 87 -4.58 -1.83 14.27
C TRP A 87 -3.33 -2.67 14.11
N ILE A 88 -3.20 -3.34 12.97
CA ILE A 88 -2.11 -4.26 12.64
C ILE A 88 -1.34 -3.64 11.49
N ASP A 89 -0.10 -3.22 11.73
CA ASP A 89 0.64 -2.40 10.77
C ASP A 89 2.16 -2.50 10.97
N HIS A 90 2.93 -2.00 10.00
CA HIS A 90 4.40 -1.97 10.02
C HIS A 90 4.96 -0.59 9.62
N HIS A 91 4.11 0.37 9.29
CA HIS A 91 4.53 1.69 8.83
C HIS A 91 5.01 2.59 9.98
N ARG A 92 6.13 3.30 9.78
CA ARG A 92 6.69 4.23 10.78
C ARG A 92 5.72 5.32 11.20
N SER A 93 4.87 5.81 10.30
CA SER A 93 3.88 6.84 10.64
C SER A 93 2.87 6.38 11.69
N THR A 94 2.53 5.10 11.68
CA THR A 94 1.69 4.48 12.72
C THR A 94 2.47 4.36 14.03
N LEU A 95 3.76 3.97 13.98
CA LEU A 95 4.62 3.89 15.15
C LEU A 95 4.73 5.26 15.87
N TYR A 96 4.87 6.36 15.13
CA TYR A 96 4.91 7.71 15.72
C TYR A 96 3.61 8.12 16.42
N LYS A 97 2.51 7.44 16.15
CA LYS A 97 1.19 7.70 16.74
C LYS A 97 0.75 6.64 17.75
N VAL A 98 1.59 5.67 18.07
CA VAL A 98 1.23 4.56 18.99
C VAL A 98 0.68 5.08 20.33
N ARG A 99 1.32 6.07 20.95
CA ARG A 99 0.87 6.65 22.21
C ARG A 99 -0.54 7.22 22.09
N GLU A 100 -0.76 8.11 21.10
CA GLU A 100 -2.08 8.71 20.88
C GLU A 100 -3.16 7.65 20.55
N LEU A 101 -2.81 6.60 19.80
CA LEU A 101 -3.70 5.50 19.47
C LEU A 101 -4.05 4.66 20.70
N THR A 102 -3.08 4.37 21.55
CA THR A 102 -3.28 3.62 22.81
C THR A 102 -4.14 4.42 23.80
N ASP A 103 -3.92 5.73 23.90
CA ASP A 103 -4.72 6.63 24.77
C ASP A 103 -6.20 6.66 24.32
N ILE A 104 -6.49 6.44 23.05
CA ILE A 104 -7.86 6.32 22.51
C ILE A 104 -8.47 4.92 22.82
N GLY A 105 -7.66 3.94 23.22
CA GLY A 105 -8.08 2.56 23.43
C GLY A 105 -7.91 1.64 22.22
N VAL A 106 -7.10 2.03 21.23
CA VAL A 106 -6.75 1.20 20.08
C VAL A 106 -5.63 0.23 20.46
N LYS A 107 -5.85 -1.07 20.25
CA LYS A 107 -4.81 -2.09 20.36
C LYS A 107 -3.92 -2.04 19.13
N ILE A 108 -2.61 -1.86 19.31
CA ILE A 108 -1.62 -1.86 18.22
C ILE A 108 -0.88 -3.20 18.21
N ILE A 109 -0.74 -3.78 17.02
CA ILE A 109 0.16 -4.92 16.73
C ILE A 109 1.08 -4.45 15.62
N TYR A 110 2.37 -4.32 15.94
CA TYR A 110 3.34 -3.67 15.07
C TYR A 110 4.56 -4.57 14.81
N GLU A 111 5.08 -4.57 13.58
CA GLU A 111 6.31 -5.24 13.19
C GLU A 111 7.30 -4.20 12.62
N ASN A 112 8.53 -4.23 13.10
CA ASN A 112 9.55 -3.28 12.66
C ASN A 112 10.38 -3.81 11.48
N ASP A 113 10.67 -5.13 11.47
CA ASP A 113 11.57 -5.78 10.52
C ASP A 113 10.85 -6.67 9.50
N GLY A 114 9.62 -6.34 9.19
CA GLY A 114 8.78 -7.08 8.27
C GLY A 114 7.67 -6.22 7.68
N CYS A 115 6.63 -6.87 7.21
CA CYS A 115 5.39 -6.24 6.76
C CYS A 115 4.18 -6.79 7.54
N THR A 116 2.98 -6.36 7.22
CA THR A 116 1.78 -6.83 7.91
C THR A 116 1.55 -8.34 7.69
N ALA A 117 1.88 -8.87 6.51
CA ALA A 117 1.84 -10.32 6.27
C ALA A 117 2.84 -11.10 7.13
N THR A 118 3.97 -10.50 7.52
CA THR A 118 4.91 -11.09 8.49
C THR A 118 4.26 -11.25 9.86
N ILE A 119 3.49 -10.25 10.31
CA ILE A 119 2.71 -10.34 11.55
C ILE A 119 1.70 -11.47 11.45
N MET A 120 0.96 -11.54 10.33
CA MET A 120 -0.02 -12.59 10.11
C MET A 120 0.62 -13.98 10.15
N ARG A 121 1.76 -14.17 9.51
CA ARG A 121 2.49 -15.44 9.49
C ARG A 121 2.96 -15.86 10.88
N LYS A 122 3.47 -14.91 11.69
CA LYS A 122 3.99 -15.18 13.04
C LYS A 122 2.90 -15.47 14.08
N ILE A 123 1.77 -14.75 13.99
CA ILE A 123 0.80 -14.71 15.11
C ILE A 123 -0.50 -15.43 14.76
N TYR A 124 -0.92 -15.40 13.48
CA TYR A 124 -2.29 -15.76 13.13
C TYR A 124 -2.42 -17.01 12.26
N VAL A 125 -1.43 -17.34 11.44
CA VAL A 125 -1.56 -18.43 10.45
C VAL A 125 -1.83 -19.78 11.09
N GLU A 126 -1.25 -20.08 12.24
CA GLU A 126 -1.47 -21.35 12.98
C GLU A 126 -2.94 -21.52 13.46
N ARG A 127 -3.74 -20.46 13.41
CA ARG A 127 -5.17 -20.46 13.79
C ARG A 127 -6.11 -20.63 12.58
N THR A 128 -5.56 -20.75 11.38
CA THR A 128 -6.34 -20.93 10.14
C THR A 128 -6.68 -22.41 9.92
N ASP A 129 -7.68 -22.67 9.09
CA ASP A 129 -8.10 -24.02 8.73
C ASP A 129 -7.17 -24.71 7.70
N ASN A 130 -6.22 -23.99 7.11
CA ASN A 130 -5.21 -24.52 6.19
C ASN A 130 -3.88 -23.76 6.34
N ILE A 131 -3.10 -24.16 7.32
CA ILE A 131 -1.84 -23.50 7.70
C ILE A 131 -0.88 -23.37 6.50
N LEU A 132 -0.72 -24.42 5.68
CA LEU A 132 0.21 -24.40 4.55
C LEU A 132 -0.20 -23.37 3.49
N PHE A 133 -1.49 -23.32 3.15
CA PHE A 133 -2.01 -22.34 2.19
C PHE A 133 -1.80 -20.91 2.70
N PHE A 134 -2.14 -20.66 3.98
CA PHE A 134 -2.02 -19.31 4.54
C PHE A 134 -0.59 -18.88 4.83
N LYS A 135 0.34 -19.82 5.12
CA LYS A 135 1.78 -19.53 5.10
C LYS A 135 2.22 -19.01 3.73
N ARG A 136 1.79 -19.64 2.64
CA ARG A 136 2.10 -19.21 1.27
C ARG A 136 1.43 -17.89 0.90
N ILE A 137 0.19 -17.67 1.31
CA ILE A 137 -0.51 -16.37 1.12
C ILE A 137 0.27 -15.25 1.83
N ALA A 138 0.67 -15.44 3.08
CA ALA A 138 1.49 -14.45 3.80
C ALA A 138 2.86 -14.23 3.11
N THR A 139 3.50 -15.30 2.60
CA THR A 139 4.74 -15.18 1.82
C THR A 139 4.56 -14.33 0.56
N ILE A 140 3.42 -14.41 -0.13
CA ILE A 140 3.10 -13.54 -1.27
C ILE A 140 3.09 -12.06 -0.85
N GLY A 141 2.52 -11.73 0.31
CA GLY A 141 2.57 -10.38 0.90
C GLY A 141 4.01 -9.94 1.18
N GLU A 142 4.79 -10.79 1.85
CA GLU A 142 6.20 -10.50 2.18
C GLU A 142 7.08 -10.31 0.93
N ILE A 143 6.86 -11.08 -0.14
CA ILE A 143 7.57 -10.92 -1.43
C ILE A 143 7.17 -9.57 -2.06
N SER A 144 5.90 -9.23 -2.02
CA SER A 144 5.40 -7.97 -2.59
C SER A 144 6.03 -6.75 -1.93
N ASP A 145 6.24 -6.78 -0.62
CA ASP A 145 6.86 -5.73 0.18
C ASP A 145 8.41 -5.84 0.24
N LYS A 146 8.98 -6.86 -0.44
CA LYS A 146 10.43 -7.09 -0.48
C LYS A 146 11.07 -7.34 0.90
N VAL A 147 10.33 -7.92 1.83
CA VAL A 147 10.80 -8.21 3.20
C VAL A 147 10.95 -9.71 3.49
N PHE A 148 10.60 -10.56 2.53
CA PHE A 148 10.77 -12.00 2.68
C PHE A 148 12.25 -12.36 2.88
N LYS A 149 12.55 -13.10 3.94
CA LYS A 149 13.91 -13.56 4.26
C LYS A 149 14.11 -14.96 3.70
N GLY A 150 15.13 -15.12 2.88
CA GLY A 150 15.47 -16.38 2.22
C GLY A 150 15.13 -16.37 0.72
N VAL A 151 15.19 -17.55 0.09
CA VAL A 151 14.84 -17.71 -1.33
C VAL A 151 13.40 -18.20 -1.44
N PRO A 152 12.48 -17.37 -1.97
CA PRO A 152 11.10 -17.80 -2.10
C PRO A 152 10.94 -18.81 -3.25
N GLU A 153 9.94 -19.68 -3.13
CA GLU A 153 9.59 -20.63 -4.18
C GLU A 153 9.22 -19.88 -5.49
N ASP A 154 9.77 -20.30 -6.63
CA ASP A 154 9.58 -19.64 -7.94
C ASP A 154 8.10 -19.41 -8.29
N HIS A 155 7.24 -20.36 -7.92
CA HIS A 155 5.82 -20.23 -8.20
C HIS A 155 5.16 -19.12 -7.39
N LEU A 156 5.61 -18.83 -6.16
CA LEU A 156 5.12 -17.72 -5.34
C LEU A 156 5.57 -16.37 -5.91
N ILE A 157 6.80 -16.29 -6.44
CA ILE A 157 7.27 -15.10 -7.17
C ILE A 157 6.38 -14.84 -8.39
N LYS A 158 6.09 -15.89 -9.18
CA LYS A 158 5.21 -15.78 -10.35
C LYS A 158 3.80 -15.33 -9.97
N LEU A 159 3.22 -15.91 -8.90
CA LEU A 159 1.91 -15.52 -8.37
C LEU A 159 1.89 -14.07 -7.90
N THR A 160 2.90 -13.64 -7.14
CA THR A 160 3.06 -12.26 -6.68
C THR A 160 3.08 -11.28 -7.86
N ASN A 161 3.84 -11.59 -8.92
CA ASN A 161 3.91 -10.76 -10.12
C ASN A 161 2.58 -10.68 -10.88
N ILE A 162 1.86 -11.80 -11.01
CA ILE A 162 0.52 -11.86 -11.61
C ILE A 162 -0.44 -10.97 -10.80
N LEU A 163 -0.58 -11.25 -9.52
CA LEU A 163 -1.51 -10.56 -8.63
C LEU A 163 -1.22 -9.06 -8.53
N SER A 164 0.05 -8.67 -8.36
CA SER A 164 0.45 -7.25 -8.36
C SER A 164 0.10 -6.54 -9.67
N SER A 165 0.17 -7.25 -10.81
CA SER A 165 -0.16 -6.67 -12.12
C SER A 165 -1.67 -6.46 -12.25
N VAL A 166 -2.46 -7.43 -11.81
CA VAL A 166 -3.92 -7.31 -11.79
C VAL A 166 -4.39 -6.22 -10.84
N LEU A 167 -3.82 -6.13 -9.63
CA LEU A 167 -4.15 -5.08 -8.68
C LEU A 167 -3.79 -3.68 -9.20
N ALA A 168 -2.72 -3.53 -9.97
CA ALA A 168 -2.40 -2.29 -10.66
C ALA A 168 -3.46 -1.92 -11.71
N LEU A 169 -3.99 -2.89 -12.45
CA LEU A 169 -5.08 -2.69 -13.40
C LEU A 169 -6.40 -2.36 -12.69
N LYS A 170 -6.69 -3.07 -11.60
CA LYS A 170 -7.90 -2.97 -10.76
C LYS A 170 -7.74 -2.03 -9.56
N THR A 171 -6.89 -1.02 -9.66
CA THR A 171 -6.49 -0.19 -8.51
C THR A 171 -7.67 0.52 -7.81
N ARG A 172 -8.77 0.80 -8.54
CA ARG A 172 -10.00 1.43 -8.01
C ARG A 172 -11.18 0.46 -7.86
N ASP A 173 -10.96 -0.80 -8.13
CA ASP A 173 -11.98 -1.85 -8.06
C ASP A 173 -11.94 -2.52 -6.67
N ASP A 174 -12.60 -1.88 -5.70
CA ASP A 174 -12.64 -2.39 -4.33
C ASP A 174 -13.42 -3.70 -4.23
N GLU A 175 -14.44 -3.89 -5.07
CA GLU A 175 -15.23 -5.12 -5.11
C GLU A 175 -14.36 -6.32 -5.54
N PHE A 176 -13.56 -6.15 -6.59
CA PHE A 176 -12.59 -7.16 -7.01
C PHE A 176 -11.65 -7.55 -5.86
N LYS A 177 -11.09 -6.56 -5.15
CA LYS A 177 -10.17 -6.80 -4.02
C LYS A 177 -10.85 -7.55 -2.87
N ILE A 178 -12.07 -7.16 -2.53
CA ILE A 178 -12.87 -7.83 -1.49
C ILE A 178 -13.15 -9.28 -1.89
N ASN A 179 -13.53 -9.51 -3.15
CA ASN A 179 -13.79 -10.86 -3.66
C ASN A 179 -12.52 -11.71 -3.69
N LEU A 180 -11.36 -11.12 -3.98
CA LEU A 180 -10.07 -11.80 -3.91
C LEU A 180 -9.73 -12.27 -2.48
N VAL A 181 -9.91 -11.39 -1.49
CA VAL A 181 -9.75 -11.74 -0.06
C VAL A 181 -10.66 -12.90 0.34
N LYS A 182 -11.95 -12.86 -0.04
CA LYS A 182 -12.91 -13.94 0.25
C LYS A 182 -12.54 -15.24 -0.46
N LYS A 183 -12.11 -15.17 -1.71
CA LYS A 183 -11.65 -16.32 -2.47
C LYS A 183 -10.48 -17.03 -1.79
N TRP A 184 -9.47 -16.28 -1.38
CA TRP A 184 -8.34 -16.84 -0.63
C TRP A 184 -8.78 -17.42 0.71
N ALA A 185 -9.61 -16.68 1.44
CA ALA A 185 -10.04 -17.08 2.77
C ALA A 185 -10.95 -18.31 2.80
N ILE A 186 -11.81 -18.49 1.79
CA ILE A 186 -12.84 -19.54 1.79
C ILE A 186 -12.47 -20.68 0.82
N GLU A 187 -12.11 -20.33 -0.44
CA GLU A 187 -11.89 -21.32 -1.49
C GLU A 187 -10.44 -21.87 -1.52
N LYS A 188 -9.49 -21.20 -0.86
CA LYS A 188 -8.05 -21.54 -0.87
C LYS A 188 -7.47 -21.65 -2.28
N ARG A 189 -7.88 -20.75 -3.18
CA ARG A 189 -7.41 -20.68 -4.57
C ARG A 189 -6.64 -19.40 -4.80
N TYR A 190 -5.38 -19.49 -5.24
CA TYR A 190 -4.53 -18.30 -5.48
C TYR A 190 -5.04 -17.43 -6.62
N ILE A 191 -5.34 -18.05 -7.75
CA ILE A 191 -5.81 -17.40 -8.99
C ILE A 191 -6.82 -18.31 -9.71
N ASP A 192 -7.65 -17.72 -10.54
CA ASP A 192 -8.55 -18.38 -11.50
C ASP A 192 -8.29 -17.89 -12.93
N ASP A 193 -9.10 -18.34 -13.88
CA ASP A 193 -8.92 -17.97 -15.28
C ASP A 193 -9.20 -16.48 -15.52
N TYR A 194 -10.17 -15.90 -14.81
CA TYR A 194 -10.41 -14.45 -14.85
C TYR A 194 -9.17 -13.65 -14.44
N ILE A 195 -8.50 -14.02 -13.34
CA ILE A 195 -7.28 -13.36 -12.90
C ILE A 195 -6.15 -13.53 -13.93
N LYS A 196 -6.06 -14.70 -14.61
CA LYS A 196 -5.06 -14.92 -15.68
C LYS A 196 -5.30 -14.00 -16.87
N GLU A 197 -6.56 -13.85 -17.30
CA GLU A 197 -6.95 -12.93 -18.37
C GLU A 197 -6.63 -11.47 -18.03
N GLU A 198 -7.03 -11.02 -16.84
CA GLU A 198 -6.71 -9.68 -16.36
C GLU A 198 -5.19 -9.43 -16.24
N ALA A 199 -4.41 -10.46 -15.89
CA ALA A 199 -2.95 -10.37 -15.87
C ALA A 199 -2.35 -10.22 -17.27
N PHE A 200 -2.95 -10.86 -18.29
CA PHE A 200 -2.54 -10.66 -19.68
C PHE A 200 -2.80 -9.21 -20.12
N ILE A 201 -4.01 -8.69 -19.85
CA ILE A 201 -4.38 -7.29 -20.14
C ILE A 201 -3.45 -6.33 -19.40
N ALA A 202 -3.15 -6.58 -18.13
CA ALA A 202 -2.26 -5.76 -17.33
C ALA A 202 -0.83 -5.70 -17.91
N ARG A 203 -0.31 -6.85 -18.38
CA ARG A 203 1.01 -6.92 -19.03
C ARG A 203 1.05 -6.15 -20.34
N LYS A 204 0.02 -6.28 -21.18
CA LYS A 204 -0.11 -5.51 -22.41
C LYS A 204 -0.09 -4.01 -22.10
N LYS A 205 -0.90 -3.57 -21.14
CA LYS A 205 -0.96 -2.16 -20.73
C LYS A 205 0.36 -1.63 -20.19
N LEU A 206 1.05 -2.41 -19.37
CA LEU A 206 2.38 -2.04 -18.83
C LEU A 206 3.39 -1.85 -19.98
N LYS A 207 3.39 -2.74 -20.97
CA LYS A 207 4.25 -2.64 -22.15
C LYS A 207 3.97 -1.37 -22.98
N GLU A 208 2.69 -1.07 -23.22
CA GLU A 208 2.27 0.17 -23.92
C GLU A 208 2.78 1.41 -23.18
N LEU A 209 2.56 1.49 -21.86
CA LEU A 209 3.00 2.61 -21.04
C LEU A 209 4.54 2.73 -20.99
N SER A 210 5.26 1.61 -20.95
CA SER A 210 6.73 1.60 -20.96
C SER A 210 7.31 2.13 -22.28
N ASN A 211 6.62 1.91 -23.40
CA ASN A 211 7.08 2.39 -24.73
C ASN A 211 7.03 3.91 -24.87
N ILE A 212 6.10 4.58 -24.20
CA ILE A 212 5.93 6.03 -24.29
C ILE A 212 6.77 6.81 -23.27
N VAL A 213 7.45 6.13 -22.34
CA VAL A 213 8.26 6.76 -21.27
C VAL A 213 9.25 7.78 -21.81
N LYS A 214 9.98 7.43 -22.89
CA LYS A 214 11.04 8.28 -23.45
C LYS A 214 10.54 9.67 -23.82
N ASN A 215 9.30 9.78 -24.28
CA ASN A 215 8.69 11.05 -24.71
C ASN A 215 8.24 11.93 -23.53
N HIS A 216 8.33 11.41 -22.30
CA HIS A 216 7.84 12.06 -21.09
C HIS A 216 8.94 12.32 -20.05
N ILE A 217 10.20 12.04 -20.40
CA ILE A 217 11.35 12.35 -19.53
C ILE A 217 11.56 13.87 -19.59
N ILE A 218 11.40 14.53 -18.43
CA ILE A 218 11.62 15.97 -18.28
C ILE A 218 12.97 16.32 -17.67
N PHE A 219 13.63 15.34 -17.03
CA PHE A 219 14.96 15.47 -16.46
C PHE A 219 15.64 14.11 -16.38
N SER A 220 16.93 14.05 -16.71
CA SER A 220 17.77 12.87 -16.51
C SER A 220 19.20 13.28 -16.25
N SER A 221 19.78 12.79 -15.15
CA SER A 221 21.20 12.83 -14.81
C SER A 221 21.74 11.40 -14.66
N ASP A 222 22.98 11.25 -14.20
CA ASP A 222 23.55 9.92 -13.96
C ASP A 222 22.78 9.15 -12.88
N ASN A 223 22.24 9.85 -11.89
CA ASN A 223 21.61 9.24 -10.70
C ASN A 223 20.10 9.34 -10.67
N ILE A 224 19.48 10.30 -11.37
CA ILE A 224 18.06 10.62 -11.24
C ILE A 224 17.40 10.73 -12.62
N MET A 225 16.21 10.16 -12.75
CA MET A 225 15.32 10.32 -13.91
C MET A 225 13.94 10.77 -13.43
N ILE A 226 13.41 11.84 -14.03
CA ILE A 226 12.08 12.37 -13.74
C ILE A 226 11.22 12.30 -14.99
N ILE A 227 10.04 11.72 -14.85
CA ILE A 227 9.09 11.46 -15.92
C ILE A 227 7.77 12.13 -15.57
N ASP A 228 7.24 12.91 -16.50
CA ASP A 228 5.98 13.62 -16.34
C ASP A 228 4.85 12.97 -17.15
N PHE A 229 3.97 12.30 -16.46
CA PHE A 229 2.75 11.70 -16.99
C PHE A 229 1.48 12.46 -16.58
N SER A 230 1.57 13.76 -16.31
CA SER A 230 0.42 14.55 -15.84
C SER A 230 -0.79 14.51 -16.77
N ASN A 231 -0.57 14.31 -18.06
CA ASN A 231 -1.62 14.25 -19.09
C ASN A 231 -1.99 12.81 -19.50
N ILE A 232 -1.45 11.80 -18.81
CA ILE A 232 -1.65 10.38 -19.14
C ILE A 232 -2.20 9.63 -17.93
N SER A 233 -3.26 8.88 -18.14
CA SER A 233 -3.80 8.00 -17.11
C SER A 233 -2.94 6.75 -16.96
N LEU A 234 -2.15 6.70 -15.89
CA LEU A 234 -1.35 5.52 -15.53
C LEU A 234 -2.13 4.49 -14.74
N LYS A 235 -3.36 4.81 -14.28
CA LYS A 235 -4.12 3.97 -13.33
C LYS A 235 -3.21 3.57 -12.14
N GLY A 236 -3.07 2.29 -11.83
CA GLY A 236 -2.21 1.78 -10.75
C GLY A 236 -0.78 1.39 -11.17
N PHE A 237 -0.38 1.67 -12.44
CA PHE A 237 0.91 1.22 -12.96
C PHE A 237 2.10 2.10 -12.59
N THR A 238 1.87 3.27 -12.00
CA THR A 238 2.93 4.25 -11.68
C THR A 238 4.10 3.62 -10.93
N GLY A 239 3.81 2.89 -9.85
CA GLY A 239 4.85 2.25 -9.03
C GLY A 239 5.60 1.13 -9.77
N LYS A 240 4.91 0.37 -10.64
CA LYS A 240 5.52 -0.70 -11.45
C LYS A 240 6.43 -0.14 -12.53
N ILE A 241 5.99 0.89 -13.23
CA ILE A 241 6.79 1.58 -14.25
C ILE A 241 8.03 2.20 -13.61
N ALA A 242 7.86 2.90 -12.48
CA ALA A 242 8.98 3.49 -11.77
C ALA A 242 10.00 2.43 -11.31
N LEU A 243 9.55 1.28 -10.83
CA LEU A 243 10.41 0.17 -10.40
C LEU A 243 11.14 -0.48 -11.59
N ASP A 244 10.44 -0.78 -12.69
CA ASP A 244 11.06 -1.34 -13.90
C ASP A 244 12.15 -0.42 -14.45
N LEU A 245 11.86 0.87 -14.54
CA LEU A 245 12.82 1.87 -15.02
C LEU A 245 14.00 2.04 -14.06
N SER A 246 13.74 2.07 -12.75
CA SER A 246 14.78 2.19 -11.72
C SER A 246 15.76 1.02 -11.80
N ASN A 247 15.25 -0.21 -11.93
CA ASN A 247 16.10 -1.40 -12.08
C ASN A 247 16.85 -1.44 -13.40
N ARG A 248 16.21 -1.03 -14.50
CA ARG A 248 16.79 -1.03 -15.86
C ARG A 248 17.90 -0.01 -16.03
N TYR A 249 17.68 1.20 -15.53
CA TYR A 249 18.62 2.32 -15.72
C TYR A 249 19.56 2.51 -14.51
N LYS A 250 19.35 1.77 -13.42
CA LYS A 250 20.10 1.91 -12.16
C LYS A 250 20.08 3.35 -11.63
N LYS A 251 18.93 4.03 -11.76
CA LYS A 251 18.73 5.42 -11.34
C LYS A 251 17.54 5.54 -10.38
N ILE A 252 17.55 6.56 -9.55
CA ILE A 252 16.35 7.00 -8.83
C ILE A 252 15.34 7.47 -9.88
N VAL A 253 14.17 6.86 -9.90
CA VAL A 253 13.10 7.24 -10.83
C VAL A 253 11.95 7.88 -10.08
N VAL A 254 11.58 9.08 -10.52
CA VAL A 254 10.41 9.79 -10.03
C VAL A 254 9.41 9.98 -11.16
N ILE A 255 8.22 9.46 -10.98
CA ILE A 255 7.09 9.67 -11.89
C ILE A 255 6.15 10.69 -11.28
N ILE A 256 5.81 11.72 -12.06
CA ILE A 256 4.84 12.75 -11.73
C ILE A 256 3.56 12.47 -12.48
N PHE A 257 2.42 12.51 -11.80
CA PHE A 257 1.11 12.44 -12.45
C PHE A 257 0.07 13.26 -11.69
N THR A 258 -1.01 13.61 -12.37
CA THR A 258 -2.07 14.48 -11.86
C THR A 258 -3.37 13.69 -11.82
N PRO A 259 -3.77 13.12 -10.66
CA PRO A 259 -4.99 12.31 -10.56
C PRO A 259 -6.26 13.15 -10.77
N ASN A 260 -6.18 14.44 -10.52
CA ASN A 260 -7.20 15.45 -10.77
C ASN A 260 -6.54 16.84 -10.90
N ARG A 261 -7.29 17.87 -11.33
CA ARG A 261 -6.75 19.23 -11.57
C ARG A 261 -6.16 19.92 -10.32
N ARG A 262 -6.49 19.44 -9.12
CA ARG A 262 -6.09 20.08 -7.85
C ARG A 262 -4.86 19.44 -7.22
N GLU A 263 -4.53 18.20 -7.58
CA GLU A 263 -3.50 17.41 -6.92
C GLU A 263 -2.48 16.87 -7.90
N THR A 264 -1.22 16.92 -7.51
CA THR A 264 -0.09 16.25 -8.18
C THR A 264 0.50 15.20 -7.24
N VAL A 265 0.85 14.06 -7.79
CA VAL A 265 1.50 12.96 -7.08
C VAL A 265 2.86 12.70 -7.70
N PHE A 266 3.86 12.55 -6.85
CA PHE A 266 5.21 12.09 -7.17
C PHE A 266 5.35 10.67 -6.63
N THR A 267 5.74 9.74 -7.47
CA THR A 267 6.03 8.36 -7.06
C THR A 267 7.51 8.08 -7.32
N CYS A 268 8.25 7.77 -6.26
CA CYS A 268 9.68 7.51 -6.30
C CYS A 268 9.98 6.02 -6.15
N ARG A 269 10.96 5.55 -6.92
CA ARG A 269 11.64 4.28 -6.69
C ARG A 269 13.14 4.50 -6.73
N VAL A 270 13.82 3.92 -5.75
CA VAL A 270 15.29 3.96 -5.59
C VAL A 270 15.81 2.55 -5.89
N PRO A 271 16.87 2.41 -6.69
CA PRO A 271 17.50 1.09 -6.94
C PRO A 271 17.90 0.40 -5.64
N ASP A 272 17.96 -0.92 -5.67
CA ASP A 272 18.32 -1.70 -4.48
C ASP A 272 19.80 -1.52 -4.11
N GLU A 273 20.67 -1.27 -5.09
CA GLU A 273 22.13 -1.12 -4.93
C GLU A 273 22.59 0.30 -5.30
N GLY A 274 23.66 0.76 -4.65
CA GLY A 274 24.34 2.02 -4.98
C GLY A 274 23.66 3.29 -4.42
N TYR A 275 22.62 3.14 -3.60
CA TYR A 275 21.85 4.26 -3.06
C TYR A 275 21.47 4.02 -1.59
N GLU A 276 22.40 3.48 -0.80
CA GLU A 276 22.16 3.09 0.60
C GLU A 276 21.83 4.29 1.49
N ASN A 277 22.37 5.48 1.17
CA ASN A 277 22.12 6.71 1.92
C ASN A 277 20.77 7.38 1.58
N ILE A 278 20.13 6.96 0.49
CA ILE A 278 18.87 7.57 0.06
C ILE A 278 17.68 6.95 0.80
N ASN A 279 16.93 7.82 1.49
CA ASN A 279 15.64 7.49 2.07
C ASN A 279 14.54 8.34 1.42
N ALA A 280 13.88 7.77 0.40
CA ALA A 280 12.85 8.47 -0.37
C ALA A 280 11.66 8.88 0.50
N ALA A 281 11.25 8.05 1.47
CA ALA A 281 10.15 8.38 2.37
C ALA A 281 10.48 9.59 3.25
N GLU A 282 11.70 9.68 3.79
CA GLU A 282 12.14 10.81 4.59
C GLU A 282 12.26 12.09 3.76
N ILE A 283 12.81 12.00 2.55
CA ILE A 283 12.90 13.15 1.64
C ILE A 283 11.50 13.69 1.31
N PHE A 284 10.56 12.82 0.97
CA PHE A 284 9.20 13.22 0.67
C PHE A 284 8.45 13.74 1.89
N TYR A 285 8.71 13.19 3.07
CA TYR A 285 8.18 13.71 4.33
C TYR A 285 8.64 15.16 4.58
N LYS A 286 9.94 15.45 4.47
CA LYS A 286 10.49 16.80 4.62
C LYS A 286 9.90 17.80 3.62
N ILE A 287 9.65 17.36 2.39
CA ILE A 287 8.99 18.19 1.38
C ILE A 287 7.52 18.44 1.79
N ALA A 288 6.79 17.40 2.15
CA ALA A 288 5.39 17.51 2.57
C ALA A 288 5.22 18.44 3.77
N GLU A 289 6.09 18.30 4.78
CA GLU A 289 6.09 19.14 5.97
C GLU A 289 6.32 20.63 5.63
N LYS A 290 7.29 20.91 4.76
CA LYS A 290 7.65 22.29 4.40
C LYS A 290 6.60 22.99 3.53
N ILE A 291 5.97 22.28 2.60
CA ILE A 291 5.09 22.92 1.60
C ILE A 291 3.62 22.55 1.75
N GLY A 292 3.30 21.66 2.67
CA GLY A 292 1.96 21.10 2.86
C GLY A 292 1.63 20.09 1.78
N GLY A 293 1.21 18.91 2.20
CA GLY A 293 0.88 17.77 1.34
C GLY A 293 0.89 16.48 2.15
N GLY A 294 0.72 15.32 1.52
CA GLY A 294 0.80 14.01 2.15
C GLY A 294 1.95 13.21 1.57
N SER A 295 2.68 12.50 2.40
CA SER A 295 3.72 11.57 1.96
C SER A 295 3.61 10.24 2.69
N GLY A 296 4.09 9.18 2.05
CA GLY A 296 4.13 7.85 2.65
C GLY A 296 5.04 6.93 1.85
N GLY A 297 5.37 5.78 2.45
CA GLY A 297 6.21 4.76 1.83
C GLY A 297 7.39 4.35 2.68
N HIS A 298 8.36 3.73 2.04
CA HIS A 298 9.56 3.14 2.62
C HIS A 298 10.82 3.77 2.02
N LYS A 299 11.97 3.40 2.55
CA LYS A 299 13.29 3.91 2.14
C LYS A 299 13.51 3.90 0.62
N LYS A 300 13.11 2.82 -0.07
CA LYS A 300 13.32 2.62 -1.52
C LYS A 300 12.06 2.90 -2.37
N ALA A 301 10.92 3.17 -1.75
CA ALA A 301 9.64 3.34 -2.45
C ALA A 301 8.75 4.33 -1.70
N ALA A 302 8.51 5.51 -2.25
CA ALA A 302 7.72 6.54 -1.61
C ALA A 302 6.82 7.29 -2.58
N SER A 303 5.77 7.89 -2.03
CA SER A 303 4.88 8.81 -2.75
C SER A 303 4.70 10.11 -1.97
N LEU A 304 4.59 11.21 -2.73
CA LEU A 304 4.28 12.53 -2.23
C LEU A 304 3.07 13.06 -2.98
N ARG A 305 2.04 13.49 -2.27
CA ARG A 305 0.84 14.12 -2.82
C ARG A 305 0.77 15.57 -2.33
N LEU A 306 0.50 16.50 -3.22
CA LEU A 306 0.43 17.93 -2.91
C LEU A 306 -0.50 18.69 -3.87
N PRO A 307 -0.93 19.91 -3.50
CA PRO A 307 -1.66 20.78 -4.40
C PRO A 307 -0.85 21.08 -5.68
N THR A 308 -1.50 21.00 -6.85
CA THR A 308 -0.83 21.16 -8.16
C THR A 308 -0.07 22.50 -8.28
N VAL A 309 -0.55 23.56 -7.65
CA VAL A 309 0.11 24.87 -7.63
C VAL A 309 1.50 24.83 -6.98
N LYS A 310 1.78 23.85 -6.13
CA LYS A 310 3.06 23.68 -5.42
C LYS A 310 4.04 22.74 -6.16
N ARG A 311 3.64 22.16 -7.29
CA ARG A 311 4.41 21.18 -8.05
C ARG A 311 5.84 21.65 -8.38
N GLY A 312 5.97 22.85 -8.92
CA GLY A 312 7.27 23.38 -9.34
C GLY A 312 8.24 23.57 -8.18
N TYR A 313 7.74 24.03 -7.04
CA TYR A 313 8.54 24.16 -5.83
C TYR A 313 8.97 22.79 -5.27
N ALA A 314 8.03 21.83 -5.23
CA ALA A 314 8.32 20.47 -4.80
C ALA A 314 9.39 19.81 -5.66
N LEU A 315 9.32 19.99 -6.99
CA LEU A 315 10.30 19.45 -7.94
C LEU A 315 11.72 20.01 -7.66
N LYS A 316 11.83 21.31 -7.50
CA LYS A 316 13.13 21.97 -7.17
C LYS A 316 13.69 21.48 -5.83
N THR A 317 12.86 21.44 -4.80
CA THR A 317 13.25 20.99 -3.45
C THR A 317 13.66 19.52 -3.47
N MET A 318 12.93 18.67 -4.19
CA MET A 318 13.23 17.27 -4.34
C MET A 318 14.59 17.02 -4.99
N LEU A 319 14.88 17.69 -6.12
CA LEU A 319 16.17 17.60 -6.80
C LEU A 319 17.31 18.05 -5.88
N PHE A 320 17.13 19.16 -5.17
CA PHE A 320 18.12 19.63 -4.20
C PHE A 320 18.41 18.61 -3.09
N LEU A 321 17.36 18.02 -2.52
CA LEU A 321 17.51 17.04 -1.44
C LEU A 321 18.14 15.73 -1.94
N PHE A 322 17.74 15.21 -3.09
CA PHE A 322 18.38 14.01 -3.64
C PHE A 322 19.86 14.24 -3.92
N ASN A 323 20.22 15.37 -4.56
CA ASN A 323 21.63 15.69 -4.84
C ASN A 323 22.48 15.91 -3.58
N LYS A 324 21.87 16.27 -2.46
CA LYS A 324 22.58 16.43 -1.17
C LYS A 324 22.98 15.08 -0.56
N PHE A 325 22.26 14.00 -0.88
CA PHE A 325 22.47 12.68 -0.30
C PHE A 325 23.11 11.68 -1.28
N LEU A 326 23.29 12.06 -2.55
CA LEU A 326 24.08 11.36 -3.57
C LEU A 326 25.57 11.68 -3.42
#